data_2031adfa07b4b30b47c96bb6cf1db401
#
_entry.id   2031adfa07b4b30b47c96bb6cf1db401
#
_cell.length_a   1.000
_cell.length_b   1.000
_cell.length_c   1.000
_cell.angle_alpha   90.00
_cell.angle_beta   90.00
_cell.angle_gamma   90.00
#
_symmetry.space_group_name_H-M   'P 1'
#
loop_
_entity.id
_entity.type
_entity.pdbx_description
1 polymer ?
#
loop_
_entity_poly.entity_id
_entity_poly.type
_entity_poly.pdbx_seq_one_letter_code
_entity_poly.pdbx_strand_id
1 'polypeptide(L)'
;NSFSALDMSKEVLNKMKNQSTQLPNMVVWGSVVPTLKYSNLGREIVMDSDLPEETIGFSTVLACSSSLLAAIEAASMITDDEIAIAGGVESFSNVQIGLNDKSSQWLKKISTAKKLLEKTKLLPGFFSLRIQPPAQKNRSTGKSMGEHAEITGQRLGISRIEQDKLAIDSHTKYFQAKEKGFYSDLIFPAFGLSSDTIPRKDTSIEKIQNLKPVFDFTGKGTITAGNSSLYTDGSAAVWIAGKKAINKINSPYKARFVDWEMAGVNIEEEGILMAPTVAILKLLYRNNLKFDDLDLWEIHEAFAAQVLCTLSAWE
;
A
#
# COMPACT_ATOMS: atom_id res chain seq x y z
N ASN A 1 -18.81 -1.34 -6.63
CA ASN A 1 -18.72 0.11 -6.58
C ASN A 1 -17.57 0.57 -7.47
N SER A 2 -17.80 1.61 -8.26
CA SER A 2 -16.93 2.06 -9.34
C SER A 2 -16.17 3.34 -9.00
N PHE A 3 -15.77 3.54 -7.74
CA PHE A 3 -14.98 4.71 -7.37
C PHE A 3 -13.51 4.48 -7.70
N SER A 4 -12.93 5.39 -8.47
CA SER A 4 -11.54 5.32 -8.88
C SER A 4 -10.59 5.71 -7.74
N ALA A 5 -9.30 5.40 -7.91
CA ALA A 5 -8.26 5.89 -7.01
C ALA A 5 -8.29 7.43 -6.89
N LEU A 6 -8.58 8.13 -7.99
CA LEU A 6 -8.71 9.59 -8.01
C LEU A 6 -9.88 10.07 -7.14
N ASP A 7 -11.07 9.44 -7.28
CA ASP A 7 -12.26 9.81 -6.49
C ASP A 7 -12.02 9.63 -4.99
N MET A 8 -11.46 8.49 -4.58
CA MET A 8 -11.17 8.22 -3.17
C MET A 8 -10.12 9.18 -2.60
N SER A 9 -9.08 9.48 -3.37
CA SER A 9 -8.04 10.42 -2.95
C SER A 9 -8.58 11.84 -2.76
N LYS A 10 -9.41 12.29 -3.69
CA LYS A 10 -10.08 13.59 -3.66
C LYS A 10 -10.94 13.74 -2.41
N GLU A 11 -11.70 12.70 -2.05
CA GLU A 11 -12.51 12.70 -0.83
C GLU A 11 -11.67 12.89 0.43
N VAL A 12 -10.56 12.14 0.55
CA VAL A 12 -9.62 12.29 1.67
C VAL A 12 -9.03 13.70 1.71
N LEU A 13 -8.57 14.22 0.57
CA LEU A 13 -7.96 15.54 0.48
C LEU A 13 -8.94 16.66 0.89
N ASN A 14 -10.18 16.59 0.38
CA ASN A 14 -11.24 17.55 0.73
C ASN A 14 -11.59 17.52 2.22
N LYS A 15 -11.49 16.34 2.85
CA LYS A 15 -11.72 16.22 4.29
C LYS A 15 -10.57 16.83 5.09
N MET A 16 -9.34 16.58 4.65
CA MET A 16 -8.15 17.06 5.35
C MET A 16 -8.00 18.58 5.29
N LYS A 17 -8.27 19.23 4.16
CA LYS A 17 -8.12 20.69 4.05
C LYS A 17 -8.89 21.48 5.12
N ASN A 18 -10.00 20.93 5.62
CA ASN A 18 -10.79 21.55 6.69
C ASN A 18 -10.15 21.46 8.09
N GLN A 19 -9.06 20.72 8.22
CA GLN A 19 -8.32 20.57 9.48
C GLN A 19 -7.15 21.54 9.60
N SER A 20 -6.96 22.44 8.64
CA SER A 20 -5.86 23.41 8.65
C SER A 20 -6.36 24.82 8.34
N THR A 21 -5.69 25.81 8.93
CA THR A 21 -5.91 27.23 8.62
C THR A 21 -5.12 27.72 7.41
N GLN A 22 -4.26 26.85 6.85
CA GLN A 22 -3.48 27.10 5.64
C GLN A 22 -3.71 25.96 4.65
N LEU A 23 -3.75 26.25 3.35
CA LEU A 23 -3.73 25.25 2.31
C LEU A 23 -2.34 24.62 2.17
N PRO A 24 -2.25 23.33 1.78
CA PRO A 24 -0.95 22.68 1.64
C PRO A 24 -0.14 23.26 0.48
N ASN A 25 1.15 23.40 0.69
CA ASN A 25 2.11 23.78 -0.35
C ASN A 25 2.40 22.59 -1.30
N MET A 26 2.22 21.37 -0.78
CA MET A 26 2.57 20.15 -1.50
C MET A 26 1.62 19.00 -1.14
N VAL A 27 1.35 18.15 -2.13
CA VAL A 27 0.64 16.86 -2.00
C VAL A 27 1.53 15.77 -2.58
N VAL A 28 1.93 14.80 -1.75
CA VAL A 28 2.70 13.62 -2.17
C VAL A 28 1.83 12.38 -2.00
N TRP A 29 1.66 11.59 -3.07
CA TRP A 29 0.66 10.53 -3.07
C TRP A 29 1.20 9.20 -3.56
N GLY A 30 1.13 8.17 -2.72
CA GLY A 30 1.55 6.80 -3.03
C GLY A 30 0.42 6.00 -3.69
N SER A 31 0.74 5.26 -4.75
CA SER A 31 -0.13 4.27 -5.34
C SER A 31 0.70 3.24 -6.10
N VAL A 32 0.36 1.97 -6.00
CA VAL A 32 1.11 0.86 -6.61
C VAL A 32 0.47 0.40 -7.90
N VAL A 33 -0.86 0.38 -7.96
CA VAL A 33 -1.60 -0.09 -9.13
C VAL A 33 -1.56 0.99 -10.22
N PRO A 34 -0.93 0.70 -11.38
CA PRO A 34 -0.80 1.68 -12.45
C PRO A 34 -2.17 1.95 -13.11
N THR A 35 -2.33 3.18 -13.56
CA THR A 35 -3.46 3.56 -14.41
C THR A 35 -2.98 3.98 -15.80
N LEU A 36 -3.79 3.72 -16.82
CA LEU A 36 -3.54 4.18 -18.19
C LEU A 36 -4.09 5.60 -18.46
N LYS A 37 -4.81 6.18 -17.50
CA LYS A 37 -5.47 7.49 -17.65
C LYS A 37 -4.53 8.66 -17.43
N TYR A 38 -3.60 8.51 -16.49
CA TYR A 38 -2.65 9.56 -16.09
C TYR A 38 -1.38 8.93 -15.51
N SER A 39 -0.28 9.65 -15.55
CA SER A 39 1.03 9.19 -15.05
C SER A 39 1.36 9.68 -13.64
N ASN A 40 0.69 10.75 -13.18
CA ASN A 40 0.99 11.41 -11.90
C ASN A 40 -0.33 11.65 -11.16
N LEU A 41 -0.76 10.66 -10.38
CA LEU A 41 -1.99 10.73 -9.59
C LEU A 41 -1.97 11.90 -8.60
N GLY A 42 -0.82 12.17 -7.94
CA GLY A 42 -0.70 13.28 -7.00
C GLY A 42 -1.01 14.65 -7.65
N ARG A 43 -0.60 14.86 -8.90
CA ARG A 43 -0.95 16.07 -9.65
C ARG A 43 -2.43 16.10 -10.03
N GLU A 44 -2.97 14.98 -10.51
CA GLU A 44 -4.39 14.88 -10.86
C GLU A 44 -5.31 15.19 -9.68
N ILE A 45 -4.93 14.70 -8.48
CA ILE A 45 -5.69 14.97 -7.25
C ILE A 45 -5.72 16.47 -6.94
N VAL A 46 -4.57 17.16 -7.09
CA VAL A 46 -4.50 18.62 -6.88
C VAL A 46 -5.40 19.34 -7.86
N MET A 47 -5.32 19.01 -9.16
CA MET A 47 -6.11 19.64 -10.22
C MET A 47 -7.62 19.38 -10.09
N ASP A 48 -8.00 18.24 -9.54
CA ASP A 48 -9.39 17.79 -9.38
C ASP A 48 -9.99 18.17 -8.02
N SER A 49 -9.19 18.74 -7.13
CA SER A 49 -9.58 19.24 -5.81
C SER A 49 -9.74 20.76 -5.81
N ASP A 50 -10.26 21.31 -4.70
CA ASP A 50 -10.35 22.76 -4.51
C ASP A 50 -9.04 23.37 -3.98
N LEU A 51 -7.87 22.78 -4.27
CA LEU A 51 -6.57 23.32 -3.94
C LEU A 51 -6.12 24.31 -5.04
N PRO A 52 -5.24 25.28 -4.69
CA PRO A 52 -4.63 26.14 -5.70
C PRO A 52 -3.85 25.30 -6.73
N GLU A 53 -3.90 25.70 -7.99
CA GLU A 53 -3.18 25.03 -9.07
C GLU A 53 -1.66 25.07 -8.89
N GLU A 54 -1.16 26.04 -8.12
CA GLU A 54 0.25 26.19 -7.73
C GLU A 54 0.71 25.15 -6.69
N THR A 55 -0.22 24.46 -6.02
CA THR A 55 0.13 23.37 -5.09
C THR A 55 0.94 22.30 -5.83
N ILE A 56 2.11 22.00 -5.31
CA ILE A 56 2.97 20.96 -5.89
C ILE A 56 2.29 19.60 -5.69
N GLY A 57 2.11 18.83 -6.77
CA GLY A 57 1.54 17.49 -6.70
C GLY A 57 2.38 16.47 -7.43
N PHE A 58 2.79 15.38 -6.75
CA PHE A 58 3.46 14.26 -7.42
C PHE A 58 3.17 12.92 -6.75
N SER A 59 3.43 11.86 -7.50
CA SER A 59 3.21 10.47 -7.05
C SER A 59 4.52 9.77 -6.79
N THR A 60 4.50 8.85 -5.83
CA THR A 60 5.62 7.98 -5.50
C THR A 60 5.21 6.50 -5.46
N VAL A 61 6.17 5.60 -5.67
CA VAL A 61 5.93 4.15 -5.70
C VAL A 61 7.06 3.42 -4.99
N LEU A 62 6.71 2.72 -3.91
CA LEU A 62 7.59 1.81 -3.18
C LEU A 62 6.78 0.62 -2.65
N ALA A 63 6.10 -0.08 -3.54
CA ALA A 63 5.20 -1.20 -3.19
C ALA A 63 4.28 -0.82 -2.00
N CYS A 64 4.09 -1.71 -1.02
CA CYS A 64 3.23 -1.47 0.15
C CYS A 64 3.68 -0.31 1.04
N SER A 65 4.91 0.19 0.89
CA SER A 65 5.46 1.34 1.64
C SER A 65 5.30 2.68 0.90
N SER A 66 4.54 2.75 -0.20
CA SER A 66 4.43 3.97 -1.03
C SER A 66 3.92 5.19 -0.25
N SER A 67 2.91 5.03 0.61
CA SER A 67 2.38 6.13 1.41
C SER A 67 3.34 6.57 2.53
N LEU A 68 4.11 5.63 3.10
CA LEU A 68 5.17 5.97 4.05
C LEU A 68 6.30 6.75 3.35
N LEU A 69 6.71 6.32 2.15
CA LEU A 69 7.67 7.06 1.32
C LEU A 69 7.14 8.47 0.99
N ALA A 70 5.86 8.62 0.65
CA ALA A 70 5.25 9.91 0.42
C ALA A 70 5.38 10.85 1.64
N ALA A 71 5.22 10.32 2.86
CA ALA A 71 5.41 11.10 4.09
C ALA A 71 6.88 11.50 4.31
N ILE A 72 7.83 10.60 4.02
CA ILE A 72 9.27 10.87 4.08
C ILE A 72 9.66 11.96 3.08
N GLU A 73 9.21 11.84 1.83
CA GLU A 73 9.50 12.83 0.78
C GLU A 73 8.93 14.20 1.14
N ALA A 74 7.66 14.26 1.55
CA ALA A 74 7.04 15.50 2.00
C ALA A 74 7.81 16.14 3.14
N ALA A 75 8.17 15.36 4.18
CA ALA A 75 8.92 15.86 5.33
C ALA A 75 10.33 16.35 4.96
N SER A 76 10.93 15.76 3.92
CA SER A 76 12.28 16.12 3.46
C SER A 76 12.29 17.36 2.54
N MET A 77 11.16 17.69 1.91
CA MET A 77 11.07 18.73 0.89
C MET A 77 10.47 20.05 1.36
N ILE A 78 9.62 20.02 2.40
CA ILE A 78 9.01 21.26 2.92
C ILE A 78 10.00 22.07 3.77
N THR A 79 9.80 23.36 3.78
CA THR A 79 10.51 24.30 4.67
C THR A 79 9.83 24.41 6.05
N ASP A 80 10.46 25.11 6.97
CA ASP A 80 9.93 25.33 8.33
C ASP A 80 8.54 25.99 8.36
N ASP A 81 8.22 26.81 7.36
CA ASP A 81 6.98 27.60 7.29
C ASP A 81 5.88 26.93 6.44
N GLU A 82 6.18 25.79 5.80
CA GLU A 82 5.28 25.08 4.89
C GLU A 82 4.58 23.90 5.55
N ILE A 83 3.46 23.51 4.92
CA ILE A 83 2.72 22.28 5.24
C ILE A 83 2.47 21.47 3.98
N ALA A 84 2.42 20.16 4.11
CA ALA A 84 2.11 19.25 3.04
C ALA A 84 1.06 18.22 3.49
N ILE A 85 0.40 17.59 2.52
CA ILE A 85 -0.39 16.37 2.74
C ILE A 85 0.37 15.23 2.07
N ALA A 86 0.63 14.19 2.83
CA ALA A 86 1.19 12.94 2.34
C ALA A 86 0.18 11.81 2.53
N GLY A 87 0.02 10.98 1.54
CA GLY A 87 -0.96 9.90 1.62
C GLY A 87 -0.78 8.85 0.55
N GLY A 88 -1.82 8.07 0.38
CA GLY A 88 -1.86 7.05 -0.66
C GLY A 88 -3.25 6.47 -0.86
N VAL A 89 -3.39 5.73 -1.94
CA VAL A 89 -4.65 5.12 -2.36
C VAL A 89 -4.40 3.86 -3.17
N GLU A 90 -5.29 2.89 -2.99
CA GLU A 90 -5.44 1.79 -3.93
C GLU A 90 -6.91 1.55 -4.27
N SER A 91 -7.19 1.20 -5.53
CA SER A 91 -8.50 0.80 -6.00
C SER A 91 -8.40 -0.50 -6.79
N PHE A 92 -8.39 -1.61 -6.07
CA PHE A 92 -8.36 -2.95 -6.68
C PHE A 92 -9.65 -3.28 -7.40
N SER A 93 -10.78 -2.71 -7.00
CA SER A 93 -12.07 -2.85 -7.70
C SER A 93 -12.08 -2.21 -9.10
N ASN A 94 -11.17 -1.26 -9.35
CA ASN A 94 -11.07 -0.53 -10.63
C ASN A 94 -9.74 -0.73 -11.36
N VAL A 95 -9.10 -1.87 -11.11
CA VAL A 95 -7.85 -2.23 -11.80
C VAL A 95 -8.07 -2.25 -13.31
N GLN A 96 -7.25 -1.49 -14.03
CA GLN A 96 -7.29 -1.49 -15.49
C GLN A 96 -6.59 -2.72 -16.05
N ILE A 97 -7.26 -3.38 -16.98
CA ILE A 97 -6.72 -4.51 -17.70
C ILE A 97 -6.18 -4.00 -19.03
N GLY A 98 -4.88 -4.16 -19.23
CA GLY A 98 -4.20 -3.76 -20.46
C GLY A 98 -4.11 -4.89 -21.50
N LEU A 99 -3.30 -4.65 -22.50
CA LEU A 99 -2.91 -5.63 -23.50
C LEU A 99 -1.44 -6.01 -23.30
N ASN A 100 -1.10 -7.25 -23.60
CA ASN A 100 0.30 -7.65 -23.60
C ASN A 100 1.12 -6.93 -24.69
N ASP A 101 2.45 -6.99 -24.62
CA ASP A 101 3.34 -6.26 -25.52
C ASP A 101 3.07 -6.56 -27.01
N LYS A 102 2.83 -7.83 -27.34
CA LYS A 102 2.57 -8.23 -28.74
C LYS A 102 1.27 -7.61 -29.26
N SER A 103 0.22 -7.63 -28.45
CA SER A 103 -1.07 -7.03 -28.78
C SER A 103 -0.99 -5.51 -28.88
N SER A 104 -0.27 -4.87 -27.95
CA SER A 104 -0.02 -3.42 -27.98
C SER A 104 0.77 -2.98 -29.20
N GLN A 105 1.82 -3.72 -29.55
CA GLN A 105 2.59 -3.47 -30.77
C GLN A 105 1.78 -3.67 -32.05
N TRP A 106 0.92 -4.70 -32.08
CA TRP A 106 0.02 -4.93 -33.20
C TRP A 106 -0.96 -3.78 -33.36
N LEU A 107 -1.61 -3.33 -32.27
CA LEU A 107 -2.51 -2.16 -32.32
C LEU A 107 -1.79 -0.91 -32.82
N LYS A 108 -0.57 -0.68 -32.36
CA LYS A 108 0.27 0.44 -32.82
C LYS A 108 0.54 0.35 -34.32
N LYS A 109 0.91 -0.83 -34.84
CA LYS A 109 1.17 -1.05 -36.27
C LYS A 109 -0.08 -0.78 -37.11
N ILE A 110 -1.24 -1.31 -36.71
CA ILE A 110 -2.48 -1.11 -37.47
C ILE A 110 -2.99 0.34 -37.41
N SER A 111 -2.80 1.03 -36.27
CA SER A 111 -3.21 2.44 -36.13
C SER A 111 -2.32 3.39 -36.94
N THR A 112 -1.04 3.05 -37.12
CA THR A 112 -0.06 3.87 -37.87
C THR A 112 0.00 3.55 -39.35
N ALA A 113 -0.56 2.41 -39.82
CA ALA A 113 -0.60 2.03 -41.21
C ALA A 113 -1.45 3.03 -42.03
N LYS A 114 -0.84 3.63 -43.06
CA LYS A 114 -1.49 4.67 -43.89
C LYS A 114 -2.27 4.06 -45.05
N LYS A 115 -1.82 2.92 -45.59
CA LYS A 115 -2.44 2.28 -46.74
C LYS A 115 -3.42 1.20 -46.34
N LEU A 116 -4.55 1.10 -47.00
CA LEU A 116 -5.57 0.08 -46.75
C LEU A 116 -4.98 -1.34 -46.89
N LEU A 117 -4.14 -1.56 -47.88
CA LEU A 117 -3.46 -2.86 -48.09
C LEU A 117 -2.53 -3.27 -46.94
N GLU A 118 -1.90 -2.31 -46.23
CA GLU A 118 -1.10 -2.57 -45.06
C GLU A 118 -1.99 -2.98 -43.88
N LYS A 119 -3.12 -2.31 -43.72
CA LYS A 119 -4.12 -2.67 -42.67
C LYS A 119 -4.69 -4.06 -42.87
N THR A 120 -5.06 -4.43 -44.11
CA THR A 120 -5.60 -5.76 -44.38
C THR A 120 -4.60 -6.89 -44.09
N LYS A 121 -3.30 -6.68 -44.37
CA LYS A 121 -2.23 -7.64 -44.02
C LYS A 121 -2.05 -7.84 -42.50
N LEU A 122 -2.46 -6.88 -41.70
CA LEU A 122 -2.37 -6.92 -40.22
C LEU A 122 -3.62 -7.54 -39.58
N LEU A 123 -4.74 -7.71 -40.28
CA LEU A 123 -5.98 -8.22 -39.75
C LEU A 123 -5.85 -9.59 -39.04
N PRO A 124 -5.06 -10.57 -39.53
CA PRO A 124 -4.92 -11.85 -38.83
C PRO A 124 -4.38 -11.69 -37.39
N GLY A 125 -3.63 -10.64 -37.10
CA GLY A 125 -3.14 -10.34 -35.75
C GLY A 125 -4.25 -10.07 -34.72
N PHE A 126 -5.48 -9.77 -35.18
CA PHE A 126 -6.64 -9.59 -34.29
C PHE A 126 -6.92 -10.86 -33.44
N PHE A 127 -6.78 -12.04 -34.03
CA PHE A 127 -6.99 -13.31 -33.33
C PHE A 127 -5.90 -13.66 -32.30
N SER A 128 -4.79 -12.93 -32.31
CA SER A 128 -3.69 -13.08 -31.35
C SER A 128 -3.75 -12.09 -30.19
N LEU A 129 -4.79 -11.24 -30.11
CA LEU A 129 -4.97 -10.32 -29.00
C LEU A 129 -5.03 -11.06 -27.66
N ARG A 130 -4.25 -10.57 -26.71
CA ARG A 130 -4.21 -11.09 -25.34
C ARG A 130 -4.32 -9.94 -24.36
N ILE A 131 -5.26 -10.06 -23.45
CA ILE A 131 -5.37 -9.17 -22.31
C ILE A 131 -4.28 -9.49 -21.28
N GLN A 132 -3.87 -8.50 -20.54
CA GLN A 132 -2.88 -8.63 -19.48
C GLN A 132 -3.30 -7.81 -18.27
N PRO A 133 -3.68 -8.44 -17.15
CA PRO A 133 -3.87 -7.75 -15.88
C PRO A 133 -2.51 -7.26 -15.35
N PRO A 134 -2.47 -6.32 -14.41
CA PRO A 134 -1.25 -5.94 -13.71
C PRO A 134 -0.55 -7.16 -13.11
N ALA A 135 0.78 -7.12 -13.12
CA ALA A 135 1.58 -8.25 -12.66
C ALA A 135 1.42 -8.46 -11.15
N GLN A 136 1.01 -9.66 -10.76
CA GLN A 136 0.92 -10.08 -9.35
C GLN A 136 2.15 -10.85 -8.87
N LYS A 137 3.04 -11.21 -9.80
CA LYS A 137 4.27 -11.96 -9.53
C LYS A 137 5.49 -11.09 -9.76
N ASN A 138 6.48 -11.25 -8.89
CA ASN A 138 7.78 -10.61 -9.09
C ASN A 138 8.41 -11.11 -10.40
N ARG A 139 8.88 -10.20 -11.22
CA ARG A 139 9.40 -10.50 -12.56
C ARG A 139 10.65 -11.38 -12.53
N SER A 140 11.55 -11.18 -11.55
CA SER A 140 12.81 -11.90 -11.46
C SER A 140 12.65 -13.31 -10.92
N THR A 141 11.75 -13.52 -9.96
CA THR A 141 11.56 -14.83 -9.30
C THR A 141 10.37 -15.62 -9.86
N GLY A 142 9.45 -14.97 -10.57
CA GLY A 142 8.20 -15.58 -11.04
C GLY A 142 7.20 -15.91 -9.93
N LYS A 143 7.47 -15.51 -8.69
CA LYS A 143 6.64 -15.80 -7.51
C LYS A 143 5.83 -14.58 -7.06
N SER A 144 4.66 -14.82 -6.50
CA SER A 144 3.86 -13.80 -5.81
C SER A 144 4.43 -13.47 -4.43
N MET A 145 3.97 -12.37 -3.82
CA MET A 145 4.38 -12.02 -2.45
C MET A 145 3.99 -13.09 -1.44
N GLY A 146 2.82 -13.73 -1.61
CA GLY A 146 2.40 -14.83 -0.74
C GLY A 146 3.26 -16.10 -0.88
N GLU A 147 3.69 -16.45 -2.11
CA GLU A 147 4.66 -17.54 -2.33
C GLU A 147 6.00 -17.22 -1.67
N HIS A 148 6.46 -15.97 -1.70
CA HIS A 148 7.67 -15.54 -0.99
C HIS A 148 7.51 -15.57 0.53
N ALA A 149 6.38 -15.11 1.06
CA ALA A 149 6.06 -15.16 2.49
C ALA A 149 6.03 -16.62 2.99
N GLU A 150 5.41 -17.53 2.23
CA GLU A 150 5.35 -18.95 2.55
C GLU A 150 6.75 -19.56 2.64
N ILE A 151 7.61 -19.32 1.65
CA ILE A 151 9.01 -19.81 1.64
C ILE A 151 9.78 -19.29 2.85
N THR A 152 9.65 -18.00 3.17
CA THR A 152 10.35 -17.40 4.31
C THR A 152 9.82 -17.95 5.63
N GLY A 153 8.49 -18.08 5.78
CA GLY A 153 7.84 -18.64 6.95
C GLY A 153 8.27 -20.09 7.22
N GLN A 154 8.29 -20.93 6.19
CA GLN A 154 8.78 -22.31 6.29
C GLN A 154 10.24 -22.39 6.67
N ARG A 155 11.09 -21.52 6.09
CA ARG A 155 12.53 -21.47 6.38
C ARG A 155 12.81 -21.10 7.84
N LEU A 156 12.04 -20.17 8.40
CA LEU A 156 12.17 -19.73 9.80
C LEU A 156 11.33 -20.55 10.77
N GLY A 157 10.65 -21.59 10.30
CA GLY A 157 9.88 -22.50 11.15
C GLY A 157 8.61 -21.91 11.75
N ILE A 158 8.07 -20.84 11.16
CA ILE A 158 6.84 -20.20 11.64
C ILE A 158 5.65 -21.14 11.44
N SER A 159 5.04 -21.55 12.52
CA SER A 159 3.94 -22.52 12.47
C SER A 159 2.62 -21.88 11.99
N ARG A 160 1.76 -22.71 11.42
CA ARG A 160 0.40 -22.33 11.02
C ARG A 160 -0.41 -21.75 12.18
N ILE A 161 -0.28 -22.35 13.38
CA ILE A 161 -1.08 -21.95 14.54
C ILE A 161 -0.68 -20.58 15.08
N GLU A 162 0.61 -20.22 15.02
CA GLU A 162 1.09 -18.88 15.39
C GLU A 162 0.55 -17.83 14.44
N GLN A 163 0.55 -18.12 13.14
CA GLN A 163 -0.02 -17.24 12.12
C GLN A 163 -1.52 -17.02 12.33
N ASP A 164 -2.27 -18.09 12.56
CA ASP A 164 -3.71 -18.02 12.81
C ASP A 164 -4.03 -17.23 14.09
N LYS A 165 -3.26 -17.40 15.16
CA LYS A 165 -3.40 -16.61 16.40
C LYS A 165 -3.18 -15.12 16.15
N LEU A 166 -2.10 -14.76 15.45
CA LEU A 166 -1.82 -13.36 15.12
C LEU A 166 -2.97 -12.72 14.33
N ALA A 167 -3.51 -13.43 13.34
CA ALA A 167 -4.62 -12.93 12.54
C ALA A 167 -5.90 -12.72 13.38
N ILE A 168 -6.21 -13.63 14.29
CA ILE A 168 -7.35 -13.50 15.21
C ILE A 168 -7.15 -12.32 16.16
N ASP A 169 -5.96 -12.15 16.70
CA ASP A 169 -5.60 -11.05 17.58
C ASP A 169 -5.75 -9.70 16.87
N SER A 170 -5.30 -9.60 15.61
CA SER A 170 -5.46 -8.40 14.79
C SER A 170 -6.92 -8.02 14.62
N HIS A 171 -7.78 -8.97 14.22
CA HIS A 171 -9.22 -8.73 14.14
C HIS A 171 -9.84 -8.33 15.51
N THR A 172 -9.46 -9.00 16.57
CA THR A 172 -9.96 -8.73 17.93
C THR A 172 -9.60 -7.32 18.38
N LYS A 173 -8.33 -6.92 18.21
CA LYS A 173 -7.84 -5.59 18.56
C LYS A 173 -8.53 -4.48 17.77
N TYR A 174 -8.79 -4.71 16.48
CA TYR A 174 -9.57 -3.76 15.68
C TYR A 174 -10.95 -3.49 16.30
N PHE A 175 -11.72 -4.54 16.66
CA PHE A 175 -13.04 -4.35 17.24
C PHE A 175 -13.00 -3.73 18.64
N GLN A 176 -12.00 -4.08 19.46
CA GLN A 176 -11.81 -3.43 20.75
C GLN A 176 -11.50 -1.93 20.60
N ALA A 177 -10.65 -1.56 19.63
CA ALA A 177 -10.36 -0.16 19.32
C ALA A 177 -11.60 0.57 18.80
N LYS A 178 -12.37 -0.08 17.93
CA LYS A 178 -13.62 0.46 17.39
C LYS A 178 -14.67 0.71 18.49
N GLU A 179 -14.84 -0.22 19.40
CA GLU A 179 -15.76 -0.10 20.54
C GLU A 179 -15.35 1.03 21.52
N LYS A 180 -14.06 1.31 21.62
CA LYS A 180 -13.54 2.46 22.39
C LYS A 180 -13.61 3.79 21.63
N GLY A 181 -14.13 3.81 20.41
CA GLY A 181 -14.22 5.02 19.58
C GLY A 181 -12.91 5.49 18.97
N PHE A 182 -11.85 4.66 18.96
CA PHE A 182 -10.52 5.04 18.46
C PHE A 182 -10.55 5.56 17.01
N TYR A 183 -11.46 5.02 16.18
CA TYR A 183 -11.54 5.39 14.77
C TYR A 183 -12.51 6.53 14.46
N SER A 184 -13.18 7.10 15.46
CA SER A 184 -14.32 8.03 15.26
C SER A 184 -13.95 9.31 14.52
N ASP A 185 -12.72 9.81 14.68
CA ASP A 185 -12.16 10.99 14.05
C ASP A 185 -11.10 10.67 12.97
N LEU A 186 -10.74 9.40 12.82
CA LEU A 186 -9.79 8.94 11.81
C LEU A 186 -10.47 8.44 10.55
N ILE A 187 -11.60 7.71 10.68
CA ILE A 187 -12.35 7.15 9.56
C ILE A 187 -13.62 7.97 9.37
N PHE A 188 -13.85 8.50 8.20
CA PHE A 188 -15.07 9.23 7.85
C PHE A 188 -15.90 8.46 6.82
N PRO A 189 -17.24 8.60 6.86
CA PRO A 189 -18.12 7.97 5.90
C PRO A 189 -17.85 8.49 4.47
N ALA A 190 -17.70 7.59 3.53
CA ALA A 190 -17.54 7.90 2.12
C ALA A 190 -18.16 6.79 1.26
N PHE A 191 -18.69 7.15 0.09
CA PHE A 191 -19.20 6.20 -0.91
C PHE A 191 -20.22 5.17 -0.39
N GLY A 192 -21.01 5.56 0.60
CA GLY A 192 -22.00 4.67 1.23
C GLY A 192 -21.45 3.71 2.30
N LEU A 193 -20.16 3.81 2.62
CA LEU A 193 -19.52 3.06 3.71
C LEU A 193 -19.24 3.99 4.88
N SER A 194 -19.43 3.50 6.09
CA SER A 194 -19.15 4.22 7.35
C SER A 194 -18.09 3.56 8.21
N SER A 195 -17.55 2.45 7.77
CA SER A 195 -16.49 1.72 8.49
C SER A 195 -15.80 0.73 7.54
N ASP A 196 -14.65 0.24 7.96
CA ASP A 196 -13.95 -0.85 7.27
C ASP A 196 -14.81 -2.09 7.17
N THR A 197 -14.68 -2.80 6.05
CA THR A 197 -15.47 -3.99 5.72
C THR A 197 -14.68 -5.31 5.83
N ILE A 198 -13.37 -5.24 6.01
CA ILE A 198 -12.49 -6.41 6.03
C ILE A 198 -12.39 -7.07 7.40
N PRO A 199 -12.32 -6.33 8.54
CA PRO A 199 -12.26 -6.95 9.85
C PRO A 199 -13.48 -7.81 10.14
N ARG A 200 -13.26 -8.99 10.74
CA ARG A 200 -14.31 -9.97 11.03
C ARG A 200 -14.42 -10.22 12.53
N LYS A 201 -15.56 -9.87 13.10
CA LYS A 201 -15.84 -10.04 14.55
C LYS A 201 -15.97 -11.52 14.96
N ASP A 202 -16.39 -12.36 14.03
CA ASP A 202 -16.69 -13.78 14.28
C ASP A 202 -15.53 -14.73 13.91
N THR A 203 -14.32 -14.22 13.78
CA THR A 203 -13.13 -15.02 13.51
C THR A 203 -12.72 -15.79 14.78
N SER A 204 -12.52 -17.10 14.65
CA SER A 204 -12.06 -17.97 15.74
C SER A 204 -11.07 -19.00 15.23
N ILE A 205 -10.32 -19.64 16.13
CA ILE A 205 -9.33 -20.66 15.77
C ILE A 205 -9.99 -21.84 15.05
N GLU A 206 -11.18 -22.26 15.48
CA GLU A 206 -11.93 -23.36 14.89
C GLU A 206 -12.35 -23.09 13.45
N LYS A 207 -12.64 -21.81 13.13
CA LYS A 207 -13.01 -21.40 11.76
C LYS A 207 -11.80 -21.31 10.87
N ILE A 208 -10.71 -20.68 11.35
CA ILE A 208 -9.56 -20.33 10.53
C ILE A 208 -8.64 -21.53 10.27
N GLN A 209 -8.52 -22.47 11.24
CA GLN A 209 -7.68 -23.67 11.12
C GLN A 209 -8.12 -24.61 9.99
N ASN A 210 -9.41 -24.60 9.61
CA ASN A 210 -9.96 -25.42 8.55
C ASN A 210 -9.73 -24.86 7.14
N LEU A 211 -9.18 -23.65 7.03
CA LEU A 211 -8.85 -23.03 5.74
C LEU A 211 -7.66 -23.72 5.09
N LYS A 212 -7.79 -23.95 3.78
CA LYS A 212 -6.71 -24.57 3.00
C LYS A 212 -5.60 -23.56 2.71
N PRO A 213 -4.33 -24.00 2.66
CA PRO A 213 -3.24 -23.19 2.14
C PRO A 213 -3.51 -22.68 0.73
N VAL A 214 -3.02 -21.47 0.40
CA VAL A 214 -3.28 -20.82 -0.89
C VAL A 214 -2.03 -20.59 -1.73
N PHE A 215 -0.84 -20.82 -1.20
CA PHE A 215 0.43 -20.59 -1.90
C PHE A 215 1.32 -21.84 -2.02
N ASP A 216 1.18 -22.80 -1.11
CA ASP A 216 1.89 -24.09 -1.19
C ASP A 216 0.90 -25.25 -1.00
N PHE A 217 0.76 -26.08 -2.04
CA PHE A 217 -0.16 -27.24 -2.08
C PHE A 217 0.58 -28.58 -1.87
N THR A 218 1.84 -28.56 -1.46
CA THR A 218 2.66 -29.78 -1.24
C THR A 218 2.32 -30.51 0.07
N GLY A 219 1.44 -29.94 0.89
CA GLY A 219 1.12 -30.43 2.23
C GLY A 219 1.91 -29.72 3.35
N LYS A 220 2.84 -28.81 2.98
CA LYS A 220 3.63 -28.01 3.93
C LYS A 220 3.13 -26.57 4.05
N GLY A 221 2.18 -26.17 3.21
CA GLY A 221 1.66 -24.81 3.18
C GLY A 221 1.00 -24.38 4.49
N THR A 222 1.28 -23.18 4.92
CA THR A 222 0.81 -22.61 6.20
C THR A 222 -0.01 -21.35 6.01
N ILE A 223 0.20 -20.60 4.90
CA ILE A 223 -0.51 -19.35 4.62
C ILE A 223 -1.86 -19.64 3.96
N THR A 224 -2.92 -19.05 4.51
CA THR A 224 -4.31 -19.19 4.06
C THR A 224 -4.97 -17.84 3.86
N ALA A 225 -6.19 -17.83 3.32
CA ALA A 225 -7.00 -16.63 3.26
C ALA A 225 -7.35 -16.04 4.64
N GLY A 226 -7.20 -16.80 5.72
CA GLY A 226 -7.51 -16.35 7.07
C GLY A 226 -6.34 -15.66 7.79
N ASN A 227 -5.11 -15.92 7.38
CA ASN A 227 -3.91 -15.32 7.95
C ASN A 227 -3.11 -14.48 6.93
N SER A 228 -3.80 -14.03 5.88
CA SER A 228 -3.30 -13.10 4.86
C SER A 228 -4.24 -11.90 4.73
N SER A 229 -3.68 -10.72 4.46
CA SER A 229 -4.48 -9.55 4.11
C SER A 229 -5.10 -9.69 2.72
N LEU A 230 -6.29 -9.12 2.54
CA LEU A 230 -6.93 -9.04 1.23
C LEU A 230 -6.48 -7.79 0.48
N TYR A 231 -6.53 -7.84 -0.85
CA TYR A 231 -6.48 -6.62 -1.64
C TYR A 231 -7.78 -5.84 -1.45
N THR A 232 -7.65 -4.55 -1.10
CA THR A 232 -8.79 -3.70 -0.75
C THR A 232 -8.72 -2.35 -1.43
N ASP A 233 -9.86 -1.69 -1.53
CA ASP A 233 -9.94 -0.29 -1.89
C ASP A 233 -9.77 0.54 -0.61
N GLY A 234 -8.95 1.59 -0.67
CA GLY A 234 -8.76 2.48 0.46
C GLY A 234 -7.89 3.67 0.12
N SER A 235 -8.07 4.75 0.87
CA SER A 235 -7.25 5.95 0.79
C SER A 235 -7.05 6.53 2.19
N ALA A 236 -5.83 6.97 2.48
CA ALA A 236 -5.48 7.57 3.76
C ALA A 236 -4.42 8.64 3.58
N ALA A 237 -4.40 9.64 4.48
CA ALA A 237 -3.41 10.69 4.44
C ALA A 237 -3.09 11.24 5.84
N VAL A 238 -1.95 11.91 5.94
CA VAL A 238 -1.48 12.63 7.12
C VAL A 238 -1.02 14.02 6.73
N TRP A 239 -1.11 14.95 7.68
CA TRP A 239 -0.46 16.26 7.56
C TRP A 239 1.02 16.14 7.90
N ILE A 240 1.84 16.80 7.10
CA ILE A 240 3.26 17.04 7.38
C ILE A 240 3.44 18.55 7.53
N ALA A 241 4.11 18.97 8.58
CA ALA A 241 4.30 20.40 8.87
C ALA A 241 5.74 20.71 9.23
N GLY A 242 6.26 21.78 8.68
CA GLY A 242 7.48 22.39 9.14
C GLY A 242 7.36 22.94 10.57
N LYS A 243 8.46 23.10 11.25
CA LYS A 243 8.52 23.43 12.69
C LYS A 243 7.70 24.67 13.08
N LYS A 244 7.69 25.70 12.24
CA LYS A 244 6.94 26.93 12.49
C LYS A 244 5.47 26.84 12.05
N ALA A 245 5.16 25.89 11.16
CA ALA A 245 3.82 25.72 10.59
C ALA A 245 2.94 24.74 11.37
N ILE A 246 3.47 24.00 12.34
CA ILE A 246 2.76 22.95 13.08
C ILE A 246 1.43 23.39 13.71
N ASN A 247 1.35 24.65 14.15
CA ASN A 247 0.14 25.20 14.78
C ASN A 247 -0.95 25.61 13.80
N LYS A 248 -0.67 25.55 12.48
CA LYS A 248 -1.68 25.78 11.43
C LYS A 248 -2.62 24.57 11.25
N ILE A 249 -2.20 23.42 11.74
CA ILE A 249 -2.96 22.17 11.68
C ILE A 249 -3.70 21.96 12.99
N ASN A 250 -5.02 21.86 12.89
CA ASN A 250 -5.89 21.58 14.02
C ASN A 250 -5.97 20.06 14.26
N SER A 251 -4.98 19.51 14.97
CA SER A 251 -4.95 18.12 15.40
C SER A 251 -4.56 18.03 16.86
N PRO A 252 -5.26 17.23 17.66
CA PRO A 252 -4.89 16.97 19.06
C PRO A 252 -3.62 16.10 19.16
N TYR A 253 -3.30 15.34 18.11
CA TYR A 253 -2.17 14.41 18.07
C TYR A 253 -1.10 14.94 17.13
N LYS A 254 0.12 15.09 17.64
CA LYS A 254 1.28 15.53 16.88
C LYS A 254 2.47 14.66 17.24
N ALA A 255 3.19 14.19 16.23
CA ALA A 255 4.44 13.46 16.40
C ALA A 255 5.54 14.12 15.57
N ARG A 256 6.78 13.97 16.00
CA ARG A 256 7.93 14.45 15.25
C ARG A 256 8.47 13.33 14.36
N PHE A 257 8.70 13.63 13.10
CA PHE A 257 9.48 12.79 12.22
C PHE A 257 10.96 12.84 12.67
N VAL A 258 11.49 11.75 13.18
CA VAL A 258 12.85 11.72 13.75
C VAL A 258 13.85 11.27 12.69
N ASP A 259 13.61 10.12 12.07
CA ASP A 259 14.54 9.50 11.13
C ASP A 259 13.82 8.45 10.27
N TRP A 260 14.46 8.01 9.20
CA TRP A 260 13.95 6.99 8.30
C TRP A 260 15.08 6.18 7.65
N GLU A 261 14.79 4.96 7.24
CA GLU A 261 15.74 4.10 6.56
C GLU A 261 15.06 3.24 5.51
N MET A 262 15.75 2.94 4.43
CA MET A 262 15.35 1.96 3.43
C MET A 262 16.45 0.91 3.29
N ALA A 263 16.07 -0.35 3.04
CA ALA A 263 17.01 -1.43 2.83
C ALA A 263 16.60 -2.29 1.64
N GLY A 264 17.60 -2.84 0.97
CA GLY A 264 17.45 -3.95 0.05
C GLY A 264 18.02 -5.21 0.67
N VAL A 265 17.53 -6.37 0.25
CA VAL A 265 17.96 -7.69 0.73
C VAL A 265 18.20 -8.64 -0.44
N ASN A 266 18.99 -9.68 -0.22
CA ASN A 266 19.08 -10.79 -1.16
C ASN A 266 17.77 -11.60 -1.11
N ILE A 267 17.04 -11.59 -2.23
CA ILE A 267 15.71 -12.23 -2.30
C ILE A 267 15.77 -13.73 -2.02
N GLU A 268 16.82 -14.42 -2.49
CA GLU A 268 16.96 -15.88 -2.35
C GLU A 268 17.40 -16.28 -0.96
N GLU A 269 18.36 -15.55 -0.39
CA GLU A 269 18.95 -15.85 0.91
C GLU A 269 18.11 -15.36 2.09
N GLU A 270 17.59 -14.14 2.00
CA GLU A 270 16.90 -13.48 3.11
C GLU A 270 15.37 -13.49 2.95
N GLY A 271 14.88 -13.38 1.71
CA GLY A 271 13.45 -13.26 1.36
C GLY A 271 13.04 -11.81 1.11
N ILE A 272 12.28 -11.59 0.03
CA ILE A 272 11.95 -10.25 -0.47
C ILE A 272 11.24 -9.35 0.56
N LEU A 273 10.51 -9.94 1.50
CA LEU A 273 9.73 -9.22 2.52
C LEU A 273 10.52 -8.95 3.81
N MET A 274 11.81 -9.36 3.88
CA MET A 274 12.64 -9.20 5.07
C MET A 274 13.44 -7.88 5.11
N ALA A 275 13.35 -7.03 4.08
CA ALA A 275 14.05 -5.74 4.04
C ALA A 275 13.77 -4.84 5.27
N PRO A 276 12.56 -4.80 5.85
CA PRO A 276 12.30 -4.04 7.07
C PRO A 276 13.17 -4.45 8.26
N THR A 277 13.54 -5.72 8.39
CA THR A 277 14.40 -6.18 9.51
C THR A 277 15.77 -5.51 9.46
N VAL A 278 16.35 -5.39 8.27
CA VAL A 278 17.66 -4.73 8.06
C VAL A 278 17.53 -3.21 8.25
N ALA A 279 16.46 -2.60 7.71
CA ALA A 279 16.23 -1.16 7.83
C ALA A 279 16.09 -0.73 9.30
N ILE A 280 15.31 -1.46 10.10
CA ILE A 280 15.09 -1.14 11.52
C ILE A 280 16.38 -1.25 12.32
N LEU A 281 17.19 -2.29 12.13
CA LEU A 281 18.46 -2.42 12.84
C LEU A 281 19.41 -1.25 12.55
N LYS A 282 19.48 -0.81 11.28
CA LYS A 282 20.28 0.38 10.90
C LYS A 282 19.74 1.64 11.57
N LEU A 283 18.41 1.79 11.62
CA LEU A 283 17.75 2.96 12.22
C LEU A 283 18.02 3.04 13.72
N LEU A 284 17.85 1.93 14.45
CA LEU A 284 18.12 1.84 15.88
C LEU A 284 19.59 2.11 16.17
N TYR A 285 20.50 1.48 15.46
CA TYR A 285 21.93 1.68 15.62
C TYR A 285 22.34 3.15 15.43
N ARG A 286 21.89 3.78 14.33
CA ARG A 286 22.23 5.15 14.00
C ARG A 286 21.70 6.17 15.03
N ASN A 287 20.55 5.87 15.64
CA ASN A 287 19.93 6.72 16.65
C ASN A 287 20.33 6.32 18.11
N ASN A 288 21.22 5.36 18.27
CA ASN A 288 21.64 4.83 19.58
C ASN A 288 20.44 4.36 20.42
N LEU A 289 19.48 3.69 19.78
CA LEU A 289 18.28 3.12 20.39
C LEU A 289 18.34 1.60 20.42
N LYS A 290 17.67 1.02 21.42
CA LYS A 290 17.39 -0.42 21.53
C LYS A 290 15.91 -0.67 21.27
N PHE A 291 15.52 -1.95 21.10
CA PHE A 291 14.12 -2.33 20.92
C PHE A 291 13.25 -1.91 22.11
N ASP A 292 13.75 -2.03 23.32
CA ASP A 292 13.06 -1.67 24.57
C ASP A 292 12.88 -0.15 24.77
N ASP A 293 13.56 0.67 23.97
CA ASP A 293 13.39 2.13 24.01
C ASP A 293 12.18 2.60 23.21
N LEU A 294 11.48 1.68 22.51
CA LEU A 294 10.32 1.98 21.69
C LEU A 294 9.03 1.47 22.32
N ASP A 295 8.08 2.37 22.54
CA ASP A 295 6.79 2.06 23.17
C ASP A 295 5.79 1.41 22.21
N LEU A 296 5.87 1.72 20.90
CA LEU A 296 4.92 1.26 19.88
C LEU A 296 5.64 0.80 18.61
N TRP A 297 5.10 -0.26 18.02
CA TRP A 297 5.56 -0.83 16.78
C TRP A 297 4.38 -0.97 15.81
N GLU A 298 4.50 -0.37 14.63
CA GLU A 298 3.56 -0.55 13.53
C GLU A 298 4.24 -1.38 12.44
N ILE A 299 3.75 -2.60 12.24
CA ILE A 299 4.27 -3.54 11.24
C ILE A 299 3.15 -3.86 10.27
N HIS A 300 3.42 -3.72 8.96
CA HIS A 300 2.44 -4.04 7.93
C HIS A 300 2.10 -5.53 7.92
N GLU A 301 0.83 -5.87 8.13
CA GLU A 301 0.32 -7.25 8.26
C GLU A 301 -0.15 -7.82 6.92
N ALA A 302 0.68 -7.79 5.88
CA ALA A 302 0.30 -8.40 4.59
C ALA A 302 0.07 -9.91 4.73
N PHE A 303 0.91 -10.57 5.54
CA PHE A 303 0.82 -11.99 5.93
C PHE A 303 1.25 -12.13 7.38
N ALA A 304 0.48 -12.85 8.19
CA ALA A 304 0.87 -13.14 9.57
C ALA A 304 2.24 -13.83 9.65
N ALA A 305 2.55 -14.71 8.70
CA ALA A 305 3.86 -15.33 8.56
C ALA A 305 4.98 -14.28 8.47
N GLN A 306 4.78 -13.23 7.66
CA GLN A 306 5.80 -12.19 7.48
C GLN A 306 6.06 -11.39 8.75
N VAL A 307 5.01 -11.03 9.49
CA VAL A 307 5.15 -10.32 10.78
C VAL A 307 5.95 -11.17 11.76
N LEU A 308 5.59 -12.44 11.88
CA LEU A 308 6.29 -13.38 12.78
C LEU A 308 7.75 -13.60 12.35
N CYS A 309 8.02 -13.70 11.04
CA CYS A 309 9.39 -13.76 10.52
C CYS A 309 10.20 -12.51 10.89
N THR A 310 9.58 -11.34 10.81
CA THR A 310 10.22 -10.07 11.17
C THR A 310 10.56 -10.04 12.66
N LEU A 311 9.64 -10.44 13.52
CA LEU A 311 9.86 -10.49 14.97
C LEU A 311 10.94 -11.51 15.33
N SER A 312 10.87 -12.72 14.77
CA SER A 312 11.88 -13.78 15.01
C SER A 312 13.29 -13.39 14.51
N ALA A 313 13.40 -12.53 13.52
CA ALA A 313 14.70 -12.04 13.04
C ALA A 313 15.32 -10.96 13.95
N TRP A 314 14.56 -10.42 14.90
CA TRP A 314 15.03 -9.44 15.89
C TRP A 314 15.32 -10.05 17.27
N GLU A 315 14.95 -11.33 17.50
CA GLU A 315 15.30 -12.11 18.70
C GLU A 315 16.76 -12.60 18.66
#